data_8483cda6b254c9171bb7626aade714ed
#
_entry.id   8483cda6b254c9171bb7626aade714ed
#
_cell.length_a   1.000
_cell.length_b   1.000
_cell.length_c   1.000
_cell.angle_alpha   90.00
_cell.angle_beta   90.00
_cell.angle_gamma   90.00
#
_symmetry.space_group_name_H-M   'P 1'
#
loop_
_entity.id
_entity.type
_entity.pdbx_description
1 polymer ?
#
loop_
_entity_poly.entity_id
_entity_poly.type
_entity_poly.pdbx_seq_one_letter_code
_entity_poly.pdbx_strand_id
1 'polypeptide(L)'
;MSTLGRVVLERLVHCAREPLVHFALLGAALFAWHQAVAPPASADAIVVTAAVQRGFQQEHLRRHGRLPTAEELHALVERYVDTEVMLREALALGLDRGDIIVRRRLVQKMEFVNQGLEPHPAPTDADLEAVLARHADRYMIAGRLTLEHVFVSSNLHPDDGPAVAMELRERIAAGEDPARLGEPFLRGRIFRAQSEAELGGVFGPAFARAVVALPPDEWAGPIPSSFGLHLVRVSERSGGRRATVAEVRRELERDWEEEQRAASAAKALAQLRARYDVRIEAVP
;
A
#
# COMPACT_ATOMS: atom_id res chain seq x y z
N MET A 1 72.65 -12.87 29.73
CA MET A 1 71.24 -12.91 29.33
C MET A 1 70.60 -11.69 29.90
N SER A 2 70.19 -10.76 29.04
CA SER A 2 69.71 -9.45 29.42
C SER A 2 68.35 -9.51 30.16
N THR A 3 68.14 -8.66 31.12
CA THR A 3 66.89 -8.51 31.91
C THR A 3 65.63 -8.42 31.07
N LEU A 4 65.75 -7.92 29.83
CA LEU A 4 64.64 -7.87 28.85
C LEU A 4 64.14 -9.25 28.41
N GLY A 5 65.04 -10.22 28.23
CA GLY A 5 64.68 -11.60 27.86
C GLY A 5 63.89 -12.33 28.92
N ARG A 6 64.16 -12.11 30.21
CA ARG A 6 63.41 -12.70 31.32
C ARG A 6 61.99 -12.16 31.43
N VAL A 7 61.80 -10.86 31.28
CA VAL A 7 60.46 -10.25 31.35
C VAL A 7 59.55 -10.69 30.19
N VAL A 8 60.10 -10.84 29.00
CA VAL A 8 59.36 -11.34 27.83
C VAL A 8 58.97 -12.80 28.02
N LEU A 9 59.90 -13.63 28.55
CA LEU A 9 59.63 -15.06 28.79
C LEU A 9 58.56 -15.25 29.88
N GLU A 10 58.62 -14.49 30.97
CA GLU A 10 57.59 -14.56 32.03
C GLU A 10 56.19 -14.12 31.54
N ARG A 11 56.08 -13.11 30.69
CA ARG A 11 54.82 -12.68 30.06
C ARG A 11 54.28 -13.76 29.11
N LEU A 12 55.12 -14.41 28.31
CA LEU A 12 54.73 -15.48 27.43
C LEU A 12 54.23 -16.71 28.20
N VAL A 13 54.87 -17.09 29.30
CA VAL A 13 54.43 -18.17 30.17
C VAL A 13 53.14 -17.83 30.91
N HIS A 14 52.93 -16.58 31.26
CA HIS A 14 51.68 -16.16 31.87
C HIS A 14 50.52 -16.16 30.86
N CYS A 15 50.71 -15.63 29.66
CA CYS A 15 49.74 -15.75 28.55
C CYS A 15 49.44 -17.19 28.18
N ALA A 16 50.44 -18.09 28.19
CA ALA A 16 50.20 -19.50 27.89
C ALA A 16 49.43 -20.29 28.96
N ARG A 17 49.19 -19.68 30.14
CA ARG A 17 48.39 -20.24 31.23
C ARG A 17 46.96 -19.71 31.28
N GLU A 18 46.65 -18.71 30.47
CA GLU A 18 45.34 -18.08 30.38
C GLU A 18 44.33 -19.06 29.70
N PRO A 19 43.19 -19.38 30.32
CA PRO A 19 42.17 -20.30 29.73
C PRO A 19 41.66 -19.79 28.38
N LEU A 20 41.61 -18.47 28.20
CA LEU A 20 41.18 -17.80 26.96
C LEU A 20 42.12 -18.08 25.79
N VAL A 21 43.44 -18.15 26.05
CA VAL A 21 44.46 -18.48 25.04
C VAL A 21 44.34 -19.94 24.63
N HIS A 22 44.11 -20.85 25.57
CA HIS A 22 43.87 -22.26 25.27
C HIS A 22 42.59 -22.47 24.43
N PHE A 23 41.52 -21.74 24.77
CA PHE A 23 40.28 -21.77 24.01
C PHE A 23 40.46 -21.22 22.59
N ALA A 24 41.17 -20.10 22.42
CA ALA A 24 41.49 -19.53 21.13
C ALA A 24 42.36 -20.50 20.26
N LEU A 25 43.39 -21.11 20.87
CA LEU A 25 44.25 -22.06 20.17
C LEU A 25 43.50 -23.36 19.79
N LEU A 26 42.65 -23.87 20.67
CA LEU A 26 41.79 -25.03 20.38
C LEU A 26 40.78 -24.70 19.29
N GLY A 27 40.18 -23.56 19.32
CA GLY A 27 39.25 -23.05 18.29
C GLY A 27 39.95 -22.91 16.94
N ALA A 28 41.15 -22.31 16.92
CA ALA A 28 41.96 -22.19 15.72
C ALA A 28 42.40 -23.54 15.17
N ALA A 29 42.83 -24.49 16.04
CA ALA A 29 43.19 -25.85 15.65
C ALA A 29 42.00 -26.64 15.10
N LEU A 30 40.82 -26.53 15.72
CA LEU A 30 39.56 -27.14 15.23
C LEU A 30 39.12 -26.52 13.89
N PHE A 31 39.25 -25.21 13.75
CA PHE A 31 38.95 -24.54 12.49
C PHE A 31 39.92 -24.94 11.38
N ALA A 32 41.22 -24.98 11.66
CA ALA A 32 42.22 -25.46 10.70
C ALA A 32 42.03 -26.93 10.32
N TRP A 33 41.70 -27.78 11.31
CA TRP A 33 41.32 -29.16 11.07
C TRP A 33 40.08 -29.28 10.19
N HIS A 34 39.04 -28.53 10.48
CA HIS A 34 37.83 -28.51 9.68
C HIS A 34 38.11 -28.09 8.23
N GLN A 35 38.90 -27.04 8.03
CA GLN A 35 39.33 -26.58 6.69
C GLN A 35 40.15 -27.64 5.95
N ALA A 36 41.00 -28.40 6.66
CA ALA A 36 41.85 -29.38 6.04
C ALA A 36 41.15 -30.72 5.71
N VAL A 37 40.13 -31.09 6.49
CA VAL A 37 39.38 -32.36 6.35
C VAL A 37 38.08 -32.17 5.56
N ALA A 38 37.50 -30.95 5.55
CA ALA A 38 36.36 -30.67 4.70
C ALA A 38 36.81 -30.79 3.22
N PRO A 39 36.24 -31.71 2.43
CA PRO A 39 36.57 -31.76 1.00
C PRO A 39 36.27 -30.37 0.43
N PRO A 40 37.15 -29.80 -0.42
CA PRO A 40 36.81 -28.56 -1.13
C PRO A 40 35.49 -28.85 -1.85
N ALA A 41 34.44 -28.14 -1.49
CA ALA A 41 33.25 -28.11 -2.32
C ALA A 41 33.75 -27.66 -3.68
N SER A 42 33.75 -28.53 -4.68
CA SER A 42 34.09 -28.13 -6.04
C SER A 42 33.18 -26.94 -6.35
N ALA A 43 33.76 -25.87 -6.91
CA ALA A 43 32.98 -24.68 -7.24
C ALA A 43 31.73 -25.02 -8.10
N ASP A 44 31.78 -26.20 -8.73
CA ASP A 44 30.75 -26.75 -9.63
C ASP A 44 29.77 -27.72 -8.93
N ALA A 45 29.97 -28.09 -7.65
CA ALA A 45 29.06 -29.01 -6.98
C ALA A 45 27.70 -28.38 -6.70
N ILE A 46 26.63 -29.05 -7.11
CA ILE A 46 25.26 -28.72 -6.73
C ILE A 46 24.87 -29.60 -5.54
N VAL A 47 24.78 -28.98 -4.36
CA VAL A 47 24.47 -29.71 -3.12
C VAL A 47 23.01 -29.43 -2.72
N VAL A 48 22.16 -30.45 -2.85
CA VAL A 48 20.78 -30.37 -2.37
C VAL A 48 20.72 -30.79 -0.91
N THR A 49 20.77 -29.81 -0.02
CA THR A 49 20.80 -30.06 1.42
C THR A 49 19.46 -30.61 1.94
N ALA A 50 19.50 -31.27 3.12
CA ALA A 50 18.28 -31.70 3.79
C ALA A 50 17.32 -30.53 4.11
N ALA A 51 17.83 -29.30 4.30
CA ALA A 51 17.02 -28.09 4.49
C ALA A 51 16.23 -27.74 3.22
N VAL A 52 16.84 -27.79 2.05
CA VAL A 52 16.19 -27.58 0.75
C VAL A 52 15.10 -28.62 0.53
N GLN A 53 15.39 -29.89 0.77
CA GLN A 53 14.42 -31.00 0.63
C GLN A 53 13.22 -30.82 1.57
N ARG A 54 13.44 -30.42 2.83
CA ARG A 54 12.33 -30.06 3.75
C ARG A 54 11.50 -28.90 3.23
N GLY A 55 12.12 -27.92 2.60
CA GLY A 55 11.40 -26.81 1.94
C GLY A 55 10.43 -27.32 0.87
N PHE A 56 10.86 -28.28 0.03
CA PHE A 56 9.98 -28.91 -0.97
C PHE A 56 8.83 -29.67 -0.33
N GLN A 57 9.09 -30.40 0.75
CA GLN A 57 8.05 -31.13 1.48
C GLN A 57 6.99 -30.18 2.06
N GLN A 58 7.42 -29.09 2.67
CA GLN A 58 6.50 -28.08 3.24
C GLN A 58 5.69 -27.38 2.16
N GLU A 59 6.31 -27.02 1.04
CA GLU A 59 5.60 -26.39 -0.07
C GLU A 59 4.58 -27.32 -0.71
N HIS A 60 4.94 -28.60 -0.89
CA HIS A 60 4.03 -29.63 -1.39
C HIS A 60 2.84 -29.81 -0.43
N LEU A 61 3.10 -29.88 0.89
CA LEU A 61 2.06 -29.95 1.91
C LEU A 61 1.10 -28.77 1.86
N ARG A 62 1.62 -27.53 1.70
CA ARG A 62 0.77 -26.33 1.57
C ARG A 62 -0.13 -26.36 0.34
N ARG A 63 0.39 -26.86 -0.80
CA ARG A 63 -0.35 -26.88 -2.07
C ARG A 63 -1.33 -28.03 -2.21
N HIS A 64 -0.97 -29.19 -1.68
CA HIS A 64 -1.71 -30.45 -1.90
C HIS A 64 -2.34 -31.03 -0.64
N GLY A 65 -2.11 -30.44 0.55
CA GLY A 65 -2.63 -30.91 1.82
C GLY A 65 -1.99 -32.20 2.34
N ARG A 66 -0.95 -32.72 1.66
CA ARG A 66 -0.21 -33.93 2.06
C ARG A 66 1.28 -33.80 1.77
N LEU A 67 2.09 -34.62 2.42
CA LEU A 67 3.51 -34.72 2.10
C LEU A 67 3.71 -35.41 0.73
N PRO A 68 4.81 -35.09 0.00
CA PRO A 68 5.14 -35.78 -1.24
C PRO A 68 5.55 -37.24 -0.96
N THR A 69 5.26 -38.13 -1.90
CA THR A 69 5.84 -39.47 -1.92
C THR A 69 7.36 -39.42 -2.20
N ALA A 70 8.06 -40.51 -2.04
CA ALA A 70 9.50 -40.58 -2.34
C ALA A 70 9.78 -40.22 -3.82
N GLU A 71 8.95 -40.69 -4.73
CA GLU A 71 9.08 -40.42 -6.17
C GLU A 71 8.80 -38.96 -6.48
N GLU A 72 7.75 -38.38 -5.88
CA GLU A 72 7.40 -36.95 -6.02
C GLU A 72 8.53 -36.09 -5.47
N LEU A 73 9.08 -36.40 -4.31
CA LEU A 73 10.23 -35.70 -3.74
C LEU A 73 11.45 -35.76 -4.64
N HIS A 74 11.76 -36.97 -5.18
CA HIS A 74 12.87 -37.13 -6.12
C HIS A 74 12.69 -36.28 -7.36
N ALA A 75 11.49 -36.27 -7.97
CA ALA A 75 11.19 -35.44 -9.12
C ALA A 75 11.29 -33.93 -8.82
N LEU A 76 10.98 -33.49 -7.59
CA LEU A 76 11.18 -32.12 -7.16
C LEU A 76 12.65 -31.74 -7.04
N VAL A 77 13.46 -32.67 -6.52
CA VAL A 77 14.92 -32.52 -6.40
C VAL A 77 15.59 -32.47 -7.77
N GLU A 78 15.27 -33.39 -8.69
CA GLU A 78 15.79 -33.38 -10.07
C GLU A 78 15.48 -32.06 -10.78
N ARG A 79 14.24 -31.59 -10.71
CA ARG A 79 13.83 -30.31 -11.32
C ARG A 79 14.58 -29.12 -10.72
N TYR A 80 14.86 -29.15 -9.44
CA TYR A 80 15.68 -28.14 -8.78
C TYR A 80 17.13 -28.18 -9.31
N VAL A 81 17.71 -29.37 -9.43
CA VAL A 81 19.07 -29.54 -9.97
C VAL A 81 19.15 -29.00 -11.40
N ASP A 82 18.19 -29.39 -12.28
CA ASP A 82 18.14 -28.93 -13.65
C ASP A 82 18.06 -27.39 -13.72
N THR A 83 17.23 -26.78 -12.86
CA THR A 83 17.09 -25.32 -12.76
C THR A 83 18.39 -24.67 -12.33
N GLU A 84 19.08 -25.24 -11.35
CA GLU A 84 20.35 -24.73 -10.82
C GLU A 84 21.48 -24.83 -11.86
N VAL A 85 21.52 -25.94 -12.63
CA VAL A 85 22.44 -26.09 -13.77
C VAL A 85 22.21 -25.00 -14.80
N MET A 86 20.96 -24.84 -15.25
CA MET A 86 20.62 -23.80 -16.24
C MET A 86 20.95 -22.40 -15.74
N LEU A 87 20.71 -22.11 -14.47
CA LEU A 87 21.03 -20.80 -13.88
C LEU A 87 22.54 -20.54 -13.90
N ARG A 88 23.36 -21.54 -13.49
CA ARG A 88 24.81 -21.38 -13.48
C ARG A 88 25.37 -21.20 -14.87
N GLU A 89 24.91 -21.98 -15.85
CA GLU A 89 25.31 -21.83 -17.24
C GLU A 89 24.90 -20.46 -17.81
N ALA A 90 23.67 -19.98 -17.51
CA ALA A 90 23.21 -18.67 -17.94
C ALA A 90 24.10 -17.53 -17.40
N LEU A 91 24.49 -17.63 -16.12
CA LEU A 91 25.40 -16.66 -15.49
C LEU A 91 26.82 -16.75 -16.07
N ALA A 92 27.33 -17.97 -16.35
CA ALA A 92 28.63 -18.19 -16.99
C ALA A 92 28.67 -17.61 -18.39
N LEU A 93 27.58 -17.71 -19.15
CA LEU A 93 27.41 -17.09 -20.48
C LEU A 93 27.15 -15.57 -20.40
N GLY A 94 26.96 -15.01 -19.21
CA GLY A 94 26.73 -13.59 -19.01
C GLY A 94 25.35 -13.10 -19.50
N LEU A 95 24.34 -14.00 -19.53
CA LEU A 95 22.98 -13.65 -19.99
C LEU A 95 22.26 -12.65 -19.08
N ASP A 96 22.75 -12.45 -17.87
CA ASP A 96 22.29 -11.44 -16.92
C ASP A 96 22.80 -10.03 -17.25
N ARG A 97 23.91 -9.93 -18.03
CA ARG A 97 24.58 -8.67 -18.32
C ARG A 97 23.82 -7.87 -19.36
N GLY A 98 23.43 -6.64 -18.98
CA GLY A 98 22.67 -5.74 -19.87
C GLY A 98 21.20 -6.10 -20.02
N ASP A 99 20.72 -7.21 -19.45
CA ASP A 99 19.31 -7.57 -19.47
C ASP A 99 18.50 -6.63 -18.55
N ILE A 100 17.57 -5.88 -19.16
CA ILE A 100 16.72 -4.91 -18.45
C ILE A 100 15.75 -5.58 -17.47
N ILE A 101 15.34 -6.83 -17.76
CA ILE A 101 14.39 -7.59 -16.91
C ILE A 101 15.11 -8.08 -15.66
N VAL A 102 16.29 -8.67 -15.82
CA VAL A 102 17.15 -9.11 -14.71
C VAL A 102 17.51 -7.90 -13.83
N ARG A 103 17.96 -6.80 -14.45
CA ARG A 103 18.27 -5.55 -13.75
C ARG A 103 17.09 -5.05 -12.94
N ARG A 104 15.89 -4.95 -13.53
CA ARG A 104 14.67 -4.51 -12.85
C ARG A 104 14.33 -5.43 -11.68
N ARG A 105 14.48 -6.75 -11.85
CA ARG A 105 14.20 -7.71 -10.79
C ARG A 105 15.16 -7.60 -9.61
N LEU A 106 16.44 -7.35 -9.88
CA LEU A 106 17.43 -7.12 -8.83
C LEU A 106 17.18 -5.82 -8.07
N VAL A 107 16.85 -4.73 -8.78
CA VAL A 107 16.46 -3.45 -8.17
C VAL A 107 15.23 -3.64 -7.28
N GLN A 108 14.18 -4.29 -7.77
CA GLN A 108 12.97 -4.57 -6.99
C GLN A 108 13.25 -5.40 -5.73
N LYS A 109 14.13 -6.41 -5.82
CA LYS A 109 14.56 -7.17 -4.63
C LYS A 109 15.31 -6.29 -3.64
N MET A 110 16.17 -5.40 -4.13
CA MET A 110 16.94 -4.49 -3.28
C MET A 110 16.04 -3.44 -2.62
N GLU A 111 15.04 -2.93 -3.33
CA GLU A 111 14.00 -2.07 -2.76
C GLU A 111 13.26 -2.76 -1.63
N PHE A 112 12.88 -4.02 -1.81
CA PHE A 112 12.24 -4.82 -0.75
C PHE A 112 13.14 -4.99 0.48
N VAL A 113 14.43 -5.27 0.28
CA VAL A 113 15.42 -5.34 1.38
C VAL A 113 15.55 -4.00 2.09
N ASN A 114 15.53 -2.89 1.35
CA ASN A 114 15.67 -1.55 1.88
C ASN A 114 14.39 -0.99 2.54
N GLN A 115 13.21 -1.55 2.23
CA GLN A 115 11.93 -1.15 2.84
C GLN A 115 11.82 -1.47 4.33
N GLY A 116 12.87 -2.02 4.89
CA GLY A 116 13.10 -2.10 6.32
C GLY A 116 12.49 -3.35 6.96
N LEU A 117 13.37 -4.12 7.56
CA LEU A 117 13.04 -5.18 8.50
C LEU A 117 12.77 -4.62 9.91
N GLU A 118 12.91 -3.31 10.10
CA GLU A 118 12.66 -2.69 11.39
C GLU A 118 11.15 -2.41 11.53
N PRO A 119 10.46 -3.09 12.45
CA PRO A 119 9.09 -2.76 12.76
C PRO A 119 9.05 -1.35 13.35
N HIS A 120 8.30 -0.45 12.73
CA HIS A 120 8.03 0.84 13.32
C HIS A 120 7.12 0.64 14.54
N PRO A 121 7.35 1.36 15.66
CA PRO A 121 6.40 1.37 16.76
C PRO A 121 5.03 1.86 16.25
N ALA A 122 3.97 1.44 16.90
CA ALA A 122 2.64 1.94 16.55
C ALA A 122 2.57 3.47 16.65
N PRO A 123 1.86 4.16 15.74
CA PRO A 123 1.74 5.61 15.78
C PRO A 123 1.05 6.08 17.05
N THR A 124 1.54 7.18 17.60
CA THR A 124 0.85 7.90 18.68
C THR A 124 -0.27 8.77 18.12
N ASP A 125 -1.18 9.23 18.99
CA ASP A 125 -2.23 10.18 18.57
C ASP A 125 -1.64 11.47 17.99
N ALA A 126 -0.52 11.94 18.52
CA ALA A 126 0.20 13.11 17.98
C ALA A 126 0.74 12.88 16.57
N ASP A 127 1.22 11.67 16.27
CA ASP A 127 1.65 11.31 14.91
C ASP A 127 0.46 11.32 13.94
N LEU A 128 -0.67 10.77 14.35
CA LEU A 128 -1.89 10.75 13.54
C LEU A 128 -2.46 12.15 13.33
N GLU A 129 -2.44 13.02 14.34
CA GLU A 129 -2.80 14.43 14.19
C GLU A 129 -1.89 15.16 13.21
N ALA A 130 -0.59 14.85 13.21
CA ALA A 130 0.35 15.42 12.26
C ALA A 130 0.07 14.98 10.82
N VAL A 131 -0.28 13.70 10.60
CA VAL A 131 -0.71 13.19 9.27
C VAL A 131 -1.99 13.89 8.82
N LEU A 132 -2.99 13.96 9.71
CA LEU A 132 -4.26 14.63 9.45
C LEU A 132 -4.08 16.12 9.08
N ALA A 133 -3.13 16.79 9.74
CA ALA A 133 -2.83 18.21 9.46
C ALA A 133 -2.15 18.39 8.09
N ARG A 134 -1.20 17.50 7.73
CA ARG A 134 -0.48 17.56 6.44
C ARG A 134 -1.38 17.27 5.26
N HIS A 135 -2.35 16.37 5.43
CA HIS A 135 -3.24 15.91 4.36
C HIS A 135 -4.70 16.29 4.62
N ALA A 136 -4.93 17.47 5.19
CA ALA A 136 -6.24 17.94 5.63
C ALA A 136 -7.34 17.81 4.56
N ASP A 137 -7.00 18.08 3.29
CA ASP A 137 -7.94 18.02 2.17
C ASP A 137 -8.40 16.60 1.85
N ARG A 138 -7.59 15.57 2.15
CA ARG A 138 -7.94 14.14 1.96
C ARG A 138 -8.95 13.65 3.01
N TYR A 139 -8.96 14.27 4.17
CA TYR A 139 -9.77 13.87 5.33
C TYR A 139 -10.91 14.82 5.61
N MET A 140 -11.51 15.34 4.54
CA MET A 140 -12.73 16.13 4.64
C MET A 140 -13.95 15.23 4.64
N ILE A 141 -14.81 15.40 5.63
CA ILE A 141 -16.15 14.83 5.62
C ILE A 141 -17.02 15.76 4.79
N ALA A 142 -17.56 15.23 3.69
CA ALA A 142 -18.43 16.00 2.81
C ALA A 142 -19.69 16.46 3.54
N GLY A 143 -20.13 17.67 3.24
CA GLY A 143 -21.43 18.16 3.66
C GLY A 143 -22.54 17.26 3.11
N ARG A 144 -23.61 17.15 3.87
CA ARG A 144 -24.79 16.37 3.49
C ARG A 144 -26.03 17.26 3.55
N LEU A 145 -26.99 16.97 2.67
CA LEU A 145 -28.28 17.65 2.68
C LEU A 145 -29.42 16.63 2.49
N THR A 146 -30.56 16.98 3.05
CA THR A 146 -31.83 16.28 2.79
C THR A 146 -32.66 17.17 1.88
N LEU A 147 -33.12 16.62 0.78
CA LEU A 147 -34.01 17.32 -0.14
C LEU A 147 -35.30 16.55 -0.41
N GLU A 148 -36.33 17.30 -0.74
CA GLU A 148 -37.56 16.84 -1.35
C GLU A 148 -37.67 17.45 -2.73
N HIS A 149 -38.23 16.72 -3.71
CA HIS A 149 -38.43 17.26 -5.04
C HIS A 149 -39.79 16.88 -5.63
N VAL A 150 -40.28 17.76 -6.50
CA VAL A 150 -41.37 17.51 -7.42
C VAL A 150 -40.78 17.36 -8.82
N PHE A 151 -41.05 16.24 -9.47
CA PHE A 151 -40.44 15.86 -10.75
C PHE A 151 -41.39 16.12 -11.93
N VAL A 152 -40.84 16.63 -13.01
CA VAL A 152 -41.49 16.80 -14.33
C VAL A 152 -40.66 16.06 -15.36
N SER A 153 -41.19 14.97 -15.89
CA SER A 153 -40.50 14.04 -16.79
C SER A 153 -40.30 14.64 -18.18
N SER A 154 -39.10 14.64 -18.70
CA SER A 154 -38.83 15.03 -20.08
C SER A 154 -39.46 14.10 -21.11
N ASN A 155 -39.78 12.84 -20.75
CA ASN A 155 -40.44 11.90 -21.64
C ASN A 155 -41.94 12.16 -21.76
N LEU A 156 -42.60 12.64 -20.69
CA LEU A 156 -44.03 12.95 -20.68
C LEU A 156 -44.29 14.36 -21.14
N HIS A 157 -43.32 15.26 -20.96
CA HIS A 157 -43.40 16.69 -21.30
C HIS A 157 -42.21 17.12 -22.19
N PRO A 158 -42.15 16.59 -23.44
CA PRO A 158 -41.03 16.88 -24.32
C PRO A 158 -40.92 18.34 -24.75
N ASP A 159 -42.08 19.02 -24.92
CA ASP A 159 -42.14 20.36 -25.45
C ASP A 159 -42.60 21.41 -24.42
N ASP A 160 -43.41 21.03 -23.42
CA ASP A 160 -44.07 21.90 -22.46
C ASP A 160 -43.52 21.79 -21.02
N GLY A 161 -42.50 20.96 -20.77
CA GLY A 161 -41.93 20.71 -19.45
C GLY A 161 -41.61 21.94 -18.62
N PRO A 162 -41.01 23.00 -19.19
CA PRO A 162 -40.75 24.23 -18.45
C PRO A 162 -42.04 24.94 -18.01
N ALA A 163 -43.08 24.94 -18.84
CA ALA A 163 -44.37 25.55 -18.51
C ALA A 163 -45.09 24.80 -17.39
N VAL A 164 -45.12 23.45 -17.48
CA VAL A 164 -45.65 22.55 -16.44
C VAL A 164 -44.90 22.77 -15.12
N ALA A 165 -43.58 22.83 -15.13
CA ALA A 165 -42.78 23.03 -13.92
C ALA A 165 -43.09 24.39 -13.27
N MET A 166 -43.29 25.46 -14.05
CA MET A 166 -43.67 26.77 -13.54
C MET A 166 -45.06 26.77 -12.93
N GLU A 167 -46.08 26.16 -13.59
CA GLU A 167 -47.41 25.98 -13.03
C GLU A 167 -47.35 25.22 -11.69
N LEU A 168 -46.64 24.12 -11.61
CA LEU A 168 -46.48 23.36 -10.36
C LEU A 168 -45.83 24.19 -9.26
N ARG A 169 -44.88 25.07 -9.60
CA ARG A 169 -44.26 25.99 -8.65
C ARG A 169 -45.26 27.00 -8.10
N GLU A 170 -46.14 27.54 -8.94
CA GLU A 170 -47.20 28.47 -8.51
C GLU A 170 -48.22 27.78 -7.59
N ARG A 171 -48.58 26.50 -7.89
CA ARG A 171 -49.47 25.70 -7.05
C ARG A 171 -48.86 25.40 -5.69
N ILE A 172 -47.58 25.12 -5.63
CA ILE A 172 -46.84 24.96 -4.38
C ILE A 172 -46.86 26.29 -3.58
N ALA A 173 -46.63 27.41 -4.24
CA ALA A 173 -46.63 28.72 -3.60
C ALA A 173 -48.03 29.09 -3.09
N ALA A 174 -49.10 28.62 -3.73
CA ALA A 174 -50.49 28.76 -3.29
C ALA A 174 -50.88 27.84 -2.13
N GLY A 175 -49.95 26.97 -1.64
CA GLY A 175 -50.16 26.08 -0.49
C GLY A 175 -50.68 24.69 -0.82
N GLU A 176 -50.67 24.28 -2.10
CA GLU A 176 -51.02 22.90 -2.46
C GLU A 176 -49.93 21.91 -1.98
N ASP A 177 -50.37 20.73 -1.54
CA ASP A 177 -49.47 19.70 -1.02
C ASP A 177 -48.53 19.17 -2.11
N PRO A 178 -47.20 19.43 -2.01
CA PRO A 178 -46.23 18.99 -3.01
C PRO A 178 -46.21 17.49 -3.22
N ALA A 179 -46.63 16.69 -2.22
CA ALA A 179 -46.67 15.23 -2.31
C ALA A 179 -47.68 14.72 -3.37
N ARG A 180 -48.61 15.56 -3.79
CA ARG A 180 -49.64 15.27 -4.80
C ARG A 180 -49.32 15.80 -6.19
N LEU A 181 -48.17 16.49 -6.30
CA LEU A 181 -47.78 17.18 -7.52
C LEU A 181 -46.65 16.46 -8.26
N GLY A 182 -46.60 16.65 -9.59
CA GLY A 182 -45.59 16.06 -10.47
C GLY A 182 -45.70 14.55 -10.66
N GLU A 183 -44.79 14.00 -11.39
CA GLU A 183 -44.77 12.56 -11.71
C GLU A 183 -43.97 11.76 -10.66
N PRO A 184 -44.23 10.43 -10.59
CA PRO A 184 -43.46 9.52 -9.78
C PRO A 184 -41.99 9.47 -10.26
N PHE A 185 -41.04 9.61 -9.33
CA PHE A 185 -39.62 9.39 -9.63
C PHE A 185 -39.17 8.04 -9.09
N LEU A 186 -38.39 7.28 -9.87
CA LEU A 186 -38.02 5.90 -9.58
C LEU A 186 -37.38 5.71 -8.20
N ARG A 187 -36.63 6.70 -7.73
CA ARG A 187 -35.93 6.67 -6.42
C ARG A 187 -36.69 7.39 -5.31
N GLY A 188 -37.95 7.73 -5.54
CA GLY A 188 -38.80 8.44 -4.58
C GLY A 188 -38.59 9.95 -4.60
N ARG A 189 -39.28 10.63 -3.69
CA ARG A 189 -39.36 12.11 -3.62
C ARG A 189 -38.37 12.72 -2.64
N ILE A 190 -37.87 11.95 -1.65
CA ILE A 190 -37.06 12.45 -0.55
C ILE A 190 -35.70 11.74 -0.60
N PHE A 191 -34.67 12.55 -0.68
CA PHE A 191 -33.26 12.12 -0.62
C PHE A 191 -32.66 12.59 0.67
N ARG A 192 -32.41 11.66 1.61
CA ARG A 192 -31.91 11.97 2.96
C ARG A 192 -30.39 11.90 3.03
N ALA A 193 -29.79 12.89 3.68
CA ALA A 193 -28.37 12.95 4.01
C ALA A 193 -27.46 12.64 2.82
N GLN A 194 -27.73 13.23 1.65
CA GLN A 194 -26.95 13.04 0.44
C GLN A 194 -25.81 14.05 0.36
N SER A 195 -24.64 13.60 -0.05
CA SER A 195 -23.52 14.46 -0.46
C SER A 195 -23.75 14.99 -1.88
N GLU A 196 -23.01 16.05 -2.25
CA GLU A 196 -23.02 16.57 -3.64
C GLU A 196 -22.63 15.47 -4.66
N ALA A 197 -21.65 14.64 -4.34
CA ALA A 197 -21.21 13.56 -5.22
C ALA A 197 -22.30 12.49 -5.43
N GLU A 198 -23.01 12.10 -4.36
CA GLU A 198 -24.13 11.17 -4.44
C GLU A 198 -25.28 11.72 -5.27
N LEU A 199 -25.63 12.98 -5.08
CA LEU A 199 -26.63 13.68 -5.92
C LEU A 199 -26.17 13.78 -7.38
N GLY A 200 -24.89 14.10 -7.59
CA GLY A 200 -24.29 14.14 -8.92
C GLY A 200 -24.33 12.81 -9.65
N GLY A 201 -24.16 11.70 -8.93
CA GLY A 201 -24.29 10.34 -9.46
C GLY A 201 -25.72 9.98 -9.87
N VAL A 202 -26.73 10.58 -9.24
CA VAL A 202 -28.15 10.33 -9.55
C VAL A 202 -28.66 11.27 -10.63
N PHE A 203 -28.52 12.58 -10.44
CA PHE A 203 -29.18 13.62 -11.23
C PHE A 203 -28.24 14.34 -12.22
N GLY A 204 -26.95 14.10 -12.11
CA GLY A 204 -25.91 14.80 -12.85
C GLY A 204 -25.24 15.91 -12.03
N PRO A 205 -23.96 16.23 -12.32
CA PRO A 205 -23.15 17.17 -11.52
C PRO A 205 -23.65 18.62 -11.56
N ALA A 206 -24.33 19.04 -12.64
CA ALA A 206 -24.91 20.37 -12.75
C ALA A 206 -26.08 20.54 -11.78
N PHE A 207 -26.96 19.54 -11.70
CA PHE A 207 -28.06 19.49 -10.74
C PHE A 207 -27.55 19.55 -9.31
N ALA A 208 -26.57 18.69 -8.95
CA ALA A 208 -26.01 18.65 -7.61
C ALA A 208 -25.45 20.00 -7.15
N ARG A 209 -24.66 20.67 -7.99
CA ARG A 209 -24.13 22.01 -7.71
C ARG A 209 -25.23 23.03 -7.51
N ALA A 210 -26.27 23.01 -8.36
CA ALA A 210 -27.39 23.91 -8.23
C ALA A 210 -28.14 23.74 -6.91
N VAL A 211 -28.40 22.48 -6.50
CA VAL A 211 -29.10 22.15 -5.25
C VAL A 211 -28.26 22.52 -4.02
N VAL A 212 -26.94 22.28 -4.06
CA VAL A 212 -26.05 22.69 -2.95
C VAL A 212 -26.05 24.20 -2.73
N ALA A 213 -26.31 24.99 -3.74
CA ALA A 213 -26.37 26.47 -3.65
C ALA A 213 -27.72 27.00 -3.18
N LEU A 214 -28.78 26.18 -3.09
CA LEU A 214 -30.12 26.65 -2.71
C LEU A 214 -30.19 27.11 -1.24
N PRO A 215 -31.02 28.10 -0.91
CA PRO A 215 -31.37 28.38 0.48
C PRO A 215 -32.17 27.22 1.10
N PRO A 216 -32.08 27.00 2.44
CA PRO A 216 -32.87 25.99 3.12
C PRO A 216 -34.35 26.38 3.15
N ASP A 217 -35.22 25.34 3.21
CA ASP A 217 -36.66 25.40 3.42
C ASP A 217 -37.49 26.15 2.36
N GLU A 218 -36.89 26.57 1.25
CA GLU A 218 -37.55 27.19 0.14
C GLU A 218 -37.65 26.28 -1.08
N TRP A 219 -38.80 26.30 -1.78
CA TRP A 219 -38.95 25.64 -3.06
C TRP A 219 -38.29 26.47 -4.17
N ALA A 220 -37.33 25.84 -4.84
CA ALA A 220 -36.57 26.43 -5.94
C ALA A 220 -36.63 25.57 -7.20
N GLY A 221 -36.30 26.17 -8.32
CA GLY A 221 -36.32 25.52 -9.63
C GLY A 221 -37.22 26.23 -10.62
N PRO A 222 -37.43 25.65 -11.81
CA PRO A 222 -37.06 24.27 -12.19
C PRO A 222 -35.55 24.07 -12.40
N ILE A 223 -34.99 22.98 -11.85
CA ILE A 223 -33.59 22.60 -12.00
C ILE A 223 -33.51 21.38 -12.94
N PRO A 224 -32.73 21.45 -14.02
CA PRO A 224 -32.62 20.35 -14.97
C PRO A 224 -31.75 19.19 -14.44
N SER A 225 -32.15 17.98 -14.78
CA SER A 225 -31.37 16.76 -14.60
C SER A 225 -31.36 15.93 -15.89
N SER A 226 -30.71 14.77 -15.89
CA SER A 226 -30.77 13.78 -17.00
C SER A 226 -32.17 13.17 -17.20
N PHE A 227 -33.13 13.37 -16.27
CA PHE A 227 -34.47 12.80 -16.32
C PHE A 227 -35.55 13.81 -16.69
N GLY A 228 -35.29 15.08 -16.51
CA GLY A 228 -36.25 16.17 -16.72
C GLY A 228 -36.01 17.33 -15.78
N LEU A 229 -37.07 18.01 -15.34
CA LEU A 229 -37.03 19.18 -14.49
C LEU A 229 -37.48 18.84 -13.07
N HIS A 230 -36.91 19.51 -12.08
CA HIS A 230 -37.22 19.30 -10.68
C HIS A 230 -37.46 20.64 -9.98
N LEU A 231 -38.55 20.73 -9.22
CA LEU A 231 -38.68 21.72 -8.16
C LEU A 231 -38.13 21.08 -6.89
N VAL A 232 -37.25 21.76 -6.19
CA VAL A 232 -36.48 21.19 -5.06
C VAL A 232 -36.60 22.04 -3.83
N ARG A 233 -36.77 21.44 -2.66
CA ARG A 233 -36.65 22.04 -1.34
C ARG A 233 -35.59 21.30 -0.53
N VAL A 234 -34.62 22.03 0.00
CA VAL A 234 -33.61 21.51 0.91
C VAL A 234 -34.07 21.74 2.34
N SER A 235 -34.38 20.69 3.10
CA SER A 235 -34.90 20.77 4.47
C SER A 235 -33.83 20.72 5.55
N GLU A 236 -32.70 20.02 5.26
CA GLU A 236 -31.60 19.88 6.22
C GLU A 236 -30.26 20.01 5.49
N ARG A 237 -29.31 20.63 6.14
CA ARG A 237 -27.95 20.74 5.62
C ARG A 237 -26.92 20.66 6.74
N SER A 238 -25.92 19.79 6.57
CA SER A 238 -24.68 19.84 7.34
C SER A 238 -23.55 20.35 6.45
N GLY A 239 -22.74 21.27 6.96
CA GLY A 239 -21.54 21.73 6.27
C GLY A 239 -20.48 20.61 6.20
N GLY A 240 -19.65 20.66 5.17
CA GLY A 240 -18.42 19.86 5.15
C GLY A 240 -17.49 20.30 6.28
N ARG A 241 -16.80 19.33 6.88
CA ARG A 241 -15.85 19.61 7.96
C ARG A 241 -14.64 18.69 7.86
N ARG A 242 -13.56 19.06 8.53
CA ARG A 242 -12.43 18.17 8.71
C ARG A 242 -12.84 16.98 9.60
N ALA A 243 -12.39 15.78 9.23
CA ALA A 243 -12.54 14.62 10.09
C ALA A 243 -11.71 14.78 11.37
N THR A 244 -12.12 14.12 12.43
CA THR A 244 -11.31 13.93 13.64
C THR A 244 -10.46 12.68 13.52
N VAL A 245 -9.37 12.59 14.28
CA VAL A 245 -8.52 11.39 14.31
C VAL A 245 -9.34 10.13 14.60
N ALA A 246 -10.31 10.21 15.53
CA ALA A 246 -11.14 9.07 15.88
C ALA A 246 -11.99 8.53 14.70
N GLU A 247 -12.46 9.42 13.82
CA GLU A 247 -13.32 9.05 12.69
C GLU A 247 -12.55 8.39 11.55
N VAL A 248 -11.26 8.74 11.37
CA VAL A 248 -10.42 8.27 10.24
C VAL A 248 -9.12 7.60 10.74
N ARG A 249 -9.12 7.07 11.96
CA ARG A 249 -7.93 6.50 12.60
C ARG A 249 -7.24 5.45 11.73
N ARG A 250 -8.00 4.50 11.18
CA ARG A 250 -7.45 3.40 10.37
C ARG A 250 -6.80 3.89 9.08
N GLU A 251 -7.37 4.91 8.48
CA GLU A 251 -6.85 5.55 7.29
C GLU A 251 -5.54 6.29 7.62
N LEU A 252 -5.53 7.03 8.73
CA LEU A 252 -4.34 7.74 9.20
C LEU A 252 -3.20 6.79 9.58
N GLU A 253 -3.50 5.67 10.24
CA GLU A 253 -2.51 4.64 10.59
C GLU A 253 -1.85 4.06 9.33
N ARG A 254 -2.63 3.75 8.29
CA ARG A 254 -2.09 3.27 7.00
C ARG A 254 -1.22 4.30 6.30
N ASP A 255 -1.69 5.55 6.23
CA ASP A 255 -0.95 6.63 5.58
C ASP A 255 0.34 6.94 6.35
N TRP A 256 0.31 6.92 7.70
CA TRP A 256 1.49 7.06 8.53
C TRP A 256 2.50 5.93 8.30
N GLU A 257 2.05 4.68 8.28
CA GLU A 257 2.91 3.51 8.00
C GLU A 257 3.54 3.60 6.61
N GLU A 258 2.81 4.08 5.62
CA GLU A 258 3.32 4.29 4.26
C GLU A 258 4.38 5.38 4.23
N GLU A 259 4.15 6.51 4.92
CA GLU A 259 5.13 7.58 5.08
C GLU A 259 6.41 7.10 5.80
N GLN A 260 6.28 6.32 6.88
CA GLN A 260 7.44 5.77 7.60
C GLN A 260 8.24 4.80 6.73
N ARG A 261 7.57 3.92 6.00
CA ARG A 261 8.21 3.01 5.05
C ARG A 261 8.95 3.78 3.95
N ALA A 262 8.32 4.78 3.37
CA ALA A 262 8.93 5.62 2.35
C ALA A 262 10.15 6.38 2.89
N ALA A 263 10.06 6.95 4.09
CA ALA A 263 11.17 7.66 4.75
C ALA A 263 12.35 6.71 5.04
N SER A 264 12.07 5.52 5.55
CA SER A 264 13.09 4.50 5.84
C SER A 264 13.78 4.02 4.56
N ALA A 265 13.01 3.76 3.49
CA ALA A 265 13.55 3.39 2.19
C ALA A 265 14.43 4.50 1.59
N ALA A 266 13.98 5.76 1.67
CA ALA A 266 14.76 6.91 1.22
C ALA A 266 16.07 7.08 1.99
N LYS A 267 16.04 6.91 3.32
CA LYS A 267 17.23 6.93 4.17
C LYS A 267 18.20 5.81 3.81
N ALA A 268 17.71 4.59 3.64
CA ALA A 268 18.55 3.45 3.24
C ALA A 268 19.18 3.67 1.86
N LEU A 269 18.40 4.16 0.90
CA LEU A 269 18.92 4.50 -0.44
C LEU A 269 19.98 5.61 -0.38
N ALA A 270 19.79 6.65 0.44
CA ALA A 270 20.76 7.72 0.62
C ALA A 270 22.09 7.19 1.21
N GLN A 271 22.01 6.28 2.18
CA GLN A 271 23.21 5.63 2.74
C GLN A 271 23.94 4.75 1.71
N LEU A 272 23.21 4.04 0.86
CA LEU A 272 23.81 3.28 -0.23
C LEU A 272 24.45 4.23 -1.26
N ARG A 273 23.72 5.27 -1.66
CA ARG A 273 24.21 6.26 -2.63
C ARG A 273 25.51 6.96 -2.20
N ALA A 274 25.67 7.20 -0.90
CA ALA A 274 26.88 7.82 -0.34
C ALA A 274 28.15 6.97 -0.54
N ARG A 275 28.03 5.69 -0.89
CA ARG A 275 29.16 4.78 -1.17
C ARG A 275 29.66 4.88 -2.60
N TYR A 276 28.98 5.62 -3.47
CA TYR A 276 29.27 5.71 -4.91
C TYR A 276 29.64 7.13 -5.31
N ASP A 277 30.68 7.28 -6.15
CA ASP A 277 31.00 8.53 -6.84
C ASP A 277 30.02 8.69 -8.01
N VAL A 278 29.06 9.59 -7.89
CA VAL A 278 28.02 9.83 -8.91
C VAL A 278 28.40 11.04 -9.74
N ARG A 279 28.76 10.81 -11.01
CA ARG A 279 29.05 11.86 -12.00
C ARG A 279 27.92 11.89 -13.04
N ILE A 280 27.36 13.06 -13.23
CA ILE A 280 26.30 13.31 -14.20
C ILE A 280 26.87 14.26 -15.26
N GLU A 281 26.97 13.75 -16.49
CA GLU A 281 27.35 14.58 -17.62
C GLU A 281 26.13 15.38 -18.11
N ALA A 282 26.35 16.65 -18.42
CA ALA A 282 25.29 17.49 -18.99
C ALA A 282 24.98 17.03 -20.43
N VAL A 283 23.70 16.96 -20.75
CA VAL A 283 23.29 16.74 -22.15
C VAL A 283 23.58 18.04 -22.92
N PRO A 284 24.29 17.94 -24.03
CA PRO A 284 24.66 19.11 -24.84
C PRO A 284 23.45 19.81 -25.47
#